data_5c3469b3ae5383a01949e1537878e87e
#
_entry.id   5c3469b3ae5383a01949e1537878e87e
#
_cell.length_a   1.000
_cell.length_b   1.000
_cell.length_c   1.000
_cell.angle_alpha   90.00
_cell.angle_beta   90.00
_cell.angle_gamma   90.00
#
_symmetry.space_group_name_H-M   'P 1'
#
loop_
_entity.id
_entity.type
_entity.pdbx_description
1 polymer ?
#
loop_
_entity_poly.entity_id
_entity_poly.type
_entity_poly.pdbx_seq_one_letter_code
_entity_poly.pdbx_strand_id
1 'polypeptide(L)'
;MRLSASDLACRRGGRDVFAGVGFSVASGEALAISGRNGAGKSSLLRMVAGLLRTASGRLALEGGDPEMTIGEQAHYLGHEDALKHSLSVGENLRFWAGFFGAGNAEIGEALVAAGLDTLADLPAAYLSAGQRRRLSIARLRAVKRPIWLLDEPTSTLDAAAQRRLTELMRAHLAGGGLILAATHSAIALEGVQELRLDPPRGGGE
;
A
#
# COMPACT_ATOMS: atom_id res chain seq x y z
N MET A 1 -18.00 -0.38 2.85
CA MET A 1 -17.14 -1.06 1.87
C MET A 1 -16.47 -2.25 2.55
N ARG A 2 -16.31 -3.36 1.83
CA ARG A 2 -15.66 -4.59 2.34
C ARG A 2 -14.84 -5.23 1.22
N LEU A 3 -13.56 -5.43 1.46
CA LEU A 3 -12.67 -6.20 0.59
C LEU A 3 -12.54 -7.62 1.13
N SER A 4 -12.82 -8.61 0.31
CA SER A 4 -12.72 -10.03 0.69
C SER A 4 -11.95 -10.86 -0.34
N ALA A 5 -11.34 -11.92 0.15
CA ALA A 5 -10.64 -12.92 -0.62
C ALA A 5 -11.09 -14.31 -0.19
N SER A 6 -11.27 -15.20 -1.14
CA SER A 6 -11.58 -16.62 -0.89
C SER A 6 -10.71 -17.51 -1.78
N ASP A 7 -10.08 -18.50 -1.14
CA ASP A 7 -9.26 -19.54 -1.79
C ASP A 7 -8.20 -19.01 -2.76
N LEU A 8 -7.62 -17.82 -2.47
CA LEU A 8 -6.60 -17.22 -3.33
C LEU A 8 -5.36 -18.10 -3.39
N ALA A 9 -4.87 -18.32 -4.61
CA ALA A 9 -3.58 -18.93 -4.87
C ALA A 9 -2.73 -18.03 -5.76
N CYS A 10 -1.43 -18.04 -5.48
CA CYS A 10 -0.41 -17.33 -6.26
C CYS A 10 0.63 -18.33 -6.77
N ARG A 11 0.88 -18.31 -8.09
CA ARG A 11 1.93 -19.10 -8.74
C ARG A 11 2.91 -18.18 -9.46
N ARG A 12 4.21 -18.39 -9.27
CA ARG A 12 5.27 -17.65 -9.95
C ARG A 12 6.39 -18.59 -10.42
N GLY A 13 6.77 -18.45 -11.69
CA GLY A 13 7.85 -19.29 -12.26
C GLY A 13 7.56 -20.79 -12.12
N GLY A 14 6.29 -21.22 -12.28
CA GLY A 14 5.88 -22.60 -12.15
C GLY A 14 5.76 -23.13 -10.70
N ARG A 15 6.06 -22.30 -9.69
CA ARG A 15 6.00 -22.70 -8.27
C ARG A 15 4.84 -21.99 -7.55
N ASP A 16 4.16 -22.71 -6.70
CA ASP A 16 3.12 -22.14 -5.83
C ASP A 16 3.81 -21.30 -4.73
N VAL A 17 3.38 -20.05 -4.60
CA VAL A 17 3.86 -19.11 -3.57
C VAL A 17 3.00 -19.24 -2.32
N PHE A 18 1.68 -19.28 -2.50
CA PHE A 18 0.68 -19.61 -1.48
C PHE A 18 -0.59 -20.15 -2.16
N ALA A 19 -1.43 -20.85 -1.40
CA ALA A 19 -2.74 -21.33 -1.83
C ALA A 19 -3.72 -21.32 -0.66
N GLY A 20 -5.02 -21.24 -0.96
CA GLY A 20 -6.11 -21.31 0.03
C GLY A 20 -6.20 -20.09 0.93
N VAL A 21 -5.67 -18.92 0.50
CA VAL A 21 -5.68 -17.70 1.31
C VAL A 21 -7.04 -17.04 1.26
N GLY A 22 -7.63 -16.81 2.45
CA GLY A 22 -8.87 -16.08 2.63
C GLY A 22 -8.73 -14.97 3.68
N PHE A 23 -9.40 -13.85 3.46
CA PHE A 23 -9.52 -12.74 4.42
C PHE A 23 -10.76 -11.90 4.12
N SER A 24 -11.14 -11.06 5.09
CA SER A 24 -12.17 -10.04 4.92
C SER A 24 -11.81 -8.81 5.74
N VAL A 25 -11.80 -7.63 5.11
CA VAL A 25 -11.47 -6.34 5.74
C VAL A 25 -12.55 -5.34 5.40
N ALA A 26 -13.20 -4.78 6.40
CA ALA A 26 -14.24 -3.76 6.23
C ALA A 26 -13.68 -2.34 6.31
N SER A 27 -14.50 -1.35 5.94
CA SER A 27 -14.21 0.06 6.18
C SER A 27 -13.88 0.30 7.65
N GLY A 28 -12.81 1.05 7.90
CA GLY A 28 -12.31 1.34 9.25
C GLY A 28 -11.36 0.28 9.80
N GLU A 29 -11.12 -0.81 9.08
CA GLU A 29 -10.28 -1.91 9.56
C GLU A 29 -8.93 -1.97 8.84
N ALA A 30 -7.95 -2.54 9.55
CA ALA A 30 -6.63 -2.83 9.01
C ALA A 30 -6.31 -4.33 9.13
N LEU A 31 -5.66 -4.88 8.10
CA LEU A 31 -5.13 -6.24 8.05
C LEU A 31 -3.60 -6.20 7.93
N ALA A 32 -2.92 -6.71 8.94
CA ALA A 32 -1.48 -6.96 8.88
C ALA A 32 -1.22 -8.33 8.25
N ILE A 33 -0.40 -8.34 7.21
CA ILE A 33 0.02 -9.56 6.52
C ILE A 33 1.43 -9.89 7.01
N SER A 34 1.54 -10.94 7.81
CA SER A 34 2.79 -11.44 8.37
C SER A 34 3.28 -12.72 7.68
N GLY A 35 4.48 -13.16 7.97
CA GLY A 35 5.07 -14.39 7.43
C GLY A 35 6.53 -14.21 7.04
N ARG A 36 7.22 -15.33 6.77
CA ARG A 36 8.65 -15.36 6.39
C ARG A 36 8.91 -14.57 5.10
N ASN A 37 10.17 -14.18 4.88
CA ASN A 37 10.60 -13.65 3.58
C ASN A 37 10.32 -14.69 2.49
N GLY A 38 9.76 -14.22 1.37
CA GLY A 38 9.36 -15.11 0.27
C GLY A 38 7.99 -15.80 0.44
N ALA A 39 7.29 -15.65 1.58
CA ALA A 39 5.94 -16.23 1.77
C ALA A 39 4.85 -15.64 0.86
N GLY A 40 5.15 -14.59 0.10
CA GLY A 40 4.21 -14.04 -0.87
C GLY A 40 3.45 -12.80 -0.42
N LYS A 41 3.84 -12.16 0.69
CA LYS A 41 3.17 -10.95 1.22
C LYS A 41 3.01 -9.85 0.16
N SER A 42 4.10 -9.46 -0.49
CA SER A 42 4.07 -8.48 -1.59
C SER A 42 3.29 -8.99 -2.82
N SER A 43 3.30 -10.32 -3.06
CA SER A 43 2.52 -10.91 -4.15
C SER A 43 1.02 -10.80 -3.87
N LEU A 44 0.59 -11.01 -2.62
CA LEU A 44 -0.81 -10.83 -2.23
C LEU A 44 -1.25 -9.38 -2.41
N LEU A 45 -0.46 -8.40 -1.94
CA LEU A 45 -0.77 -6.98 -2.14
C LEU A 45 -0.85 -6.61 -3.63
N ARG A 46 0.09 -7.12 -4.45
CA ARG A 46 0.08 -6.91 -5.91
C ARG A 46 -1.12 -7.54 -6.60
N MET A 47 -1.61 -8.69 -6.12
CA MET A 47 -2.83 -9.31 -6.63
C MET A 47 -4.06 -8.45 -6.33
N VAL A 48 -4.18 -7.92 -5.11
CA VAL A 48 -5.25 -6.98 -4.74
C VAL A 48 -5.17 -5.70 -5.56
N ALA A 49 -3.95 -5.20 -5.83
CA ALA A 49 -3.72 -4.03 -6.68
C ALA A 49 -3.98 -4.29 -8.18
N GLY A 50 -4.31 -5.52 -8.59
CA GLY A 50 -4.48 -5.88 -10.00
C GLY A 50 -3.16 -5.97 -10.80
N LEU A 51 -2.01 -5.88 -10.14
CA LEU A 51 -0.67 -5.92 -10.74
C LEU A 51 -0.15 -7.36 -10.94
N LEU A 52 -0.82 -8.34 -10.34
CA LEU A 52 -0.49 -9.76 -10.46
C LEU A 52 -1.79 -10.56 -10.59
N ARG A 53 -1.84 -11.46 -11.56
CA ARG A 53 -3.00 -12.34 -11.75
C ARG A 53 -3.06 -13.41 -10.67
N THR A 54 -4.28 -13.73 -10.24
CA THR A 54 -4.57 -14.87 -9.36
C THR A 54 -4.39 -16.18 -10.14
N ALA A 55 -3.82 -17.20 -9.50
CA ALA A 55 -3.80 -18.55 -10.07
C ALA A 55 -5.16 -19.25 -9.89
N SER A 56 -5.81 -19.05 -8.73
CA SER A 56 -7.18 -19.47 -8.44
C SER A 56 -7.75 -18.60 -7.31
N GLY A 57 -9.04 -18.80 -7.00
CA GLY A 57 -9.75 -18.06 -5.98
C GLY A 57 -10.38 -16.77 -6.50
N ARG A 58 -10.97 -16.00 -5.59
CA ARG A 58 -11.72 -14.79 -5.90
C ARG A 58 -11.34 -13.63 -4.97
N LEU A 59 -11.21 -12.44 -5.55
CA LEU A 59 -11.23 -11.14 -4.86
C LEU A 59 -12.55 -10.45 -5.15
N ALA A 60 -13.16 -9.85 -4.12
CA ALA A 60 -14.39 -9.09 -4.25
C ALA A 60 -14.31 -7.82 -3.42
N LEU A 61 -14.87 -6.72 -3.95
CA LEU A 61 -15.05 -5.45 -3.26
C LEU A 61 -16.53 -5.12 -3.25
N GLU A 62 -17.14 -5.15 -2.07
CA GLU A 62 -18.52 -4.76 -1.86
C GLU A 62 -18.58 -3.31 -1.40
N GLY A 63 -19.50 -2.52 -1.97
CA GLY A 63 -19.69 -1.11 -1.61
C GLY A 63 -18.58 -0.17 -2.08
N GLY A 64 -17.77 -0.62 -3.04
CA GLY A 64 -16.88 0.23 -3.84
C GLY A 64 -17.59 0.78 -5.06
N ASP A 65 -16.86 1.53 -5.90
CA ASP A 65 -17.34 1.99 -7.20
C ASP A 65 -17.42 0.79 -8.16
N PRO A 66 -18.60 0.44 -8.69
CA PRO A 66 -18.78 -0.72 -9.58
C PRO A 66 -18.15 -0.53 -10.97
N GLU A 67 -17.86 0.70 -11.39
CA GLU A 67 -17.23 1.00 -12.68
C GLU A 67 -15.71 0.92 -12.61
N MET A 68 -15.15 0.85 -11.40
CA MET A 68 -13.70 0.80 -11.17
C MET A 68 -13.26 -0.58 -10.69
N THR A 69 -12.11 -1.03 -11.14
CA THR A 69 -11.45 -2.22 -10.56
C THR A 69 -11.00 -1.95 -9.12
N ILE A 70 -10.70 -3.01 -8.36
CA ILE A 70 -10.14 -2.87 -7.00
C ILE A 70 -8.84 -2.06 -7.03
N GLY A 71 -7.97 -2.32 -8.01
CA GLY A 71 -6.70 -1.62 -8.17
C GLY A 71 -6.85 -0.12 -8.44
N GLU A 72 -7.87 0.27 -9.20
CA GLU A 72 -8.18 1.69 -9.46
C GLU A 72 -8.74 2.42 -8.24
N GLN A 73 -9.27 1.69 -7.26
CA GLN A 73 -9.73 2.22 -5.98
C GLN A 73 -8.66 2.11 -4.88
N ALA A 74 -7.47 1.63 -5.21
CA ALA A 74 -6.40 1.39 -4.25
C ALA A 74 -5.16 2.27 -4.49
N HIS A 75 -4.50 2.67 -3.40
CA HIS A 75 -3.09 3.02 -3.43
C HIS A 75 -2.25 1.77 -3.19
N TYR A 76 -1.27 1.53 -4.04
CA TYR A 76 -0.22 0.55 -3.78
C TYR A 76 1.10 1.27 -3.49
N LEU A 77 1.60 1.14 -2.27
CA LEU A 77 2.91 1.60 -1.82
C LEU A 77 3.82 0.37 -1.73
N GLY A 78 4.56 0.12 -2.79
CA GLY A 78 5.48 -1.01 -2.88
C GLY A 78 6.80 -0.79 -2.12
N HIS A 79 7.69 -1.76 -2.22
CA HIS A 79 9.04 -1.65 -1.69
C HIS A 79 9.84 -0.56 -2.44
N GLU A 80 9.67 -0.43 -3.73
CA GLU A 80 10.20 0.67 -4.54
C GLU A 80 9.29 1.89 -4.43
N ASP A 81 9.89 3.07 -4.30
CA ASP A 81 9.16 4.33 -4.05
C ASP A 81 8.39 4.85 -5.28
N ALA A 82 8.61 4.26 -6.45
CA ALA A 82 7.96 4.61 -7.71
C ALA A 82 8.04 6.13 -8.02
N LEU A 83 9.24 6.69 -7.89
CA LEU A 83 9.56 8.08 -8.17
C LEU A 83 10.33 8.22 -9.49
N LYS A 84 10.07 9.30 -10.20
CA LYS A 84 10.89 9.73 -11.33
C LYS A 84 12.00 10.63 -10.80
N HIS A 85 13.22 10.13 -10.80
CA HIS A 85 14.37 10.80 -10.19
C HIS A 85 14.71 12.13 -10.87
N SER A 86 14.43 12.29 -12.16
CA SER A 86 14.64 13.53 -12.92
C SER A 86 13.62 14.64 -12.63
N LEU A 87 12.45 14.27 -12.08
CA LEU A 87 11.44 15.23 -11.69
C LEU A 87 11.71 15.75 -10.28
N SER A 88 11.29 17.00 -10.02
CA SER A 88 11.32 17.55 -8.66
C SER A 88 10.36 16.81 -7.73
N VAL A 89 10.51 17.07 -6.43
CA VAL A 89 9.62 16.53 -5.38
C VAL A 89 8.15 16.89 -5.66
N GLY A 90 7.89 18.17 -5.95
CA GLY A 90 6.54 18.64 -6.28
C GLY A 90 6.01 18.07 -7.60
N GLU A 91 6.86 17.96 -8.62
CA GLU A 91 6.47 17.35 -9.92
C GLU A 91 6.12 15.87 -9.78
N ASN A 92 6.84 15.11 -8.95
CA ASN A 92 6.49 13.72 -8.67
C ASN A 92 5.08 13.60 -8.06
N LEU A 93 4.70 14.45 -7.11
CA LEU A 93 3.35 14.43 -6.55
C LEU A 93 2.30 14.88 -7.59
N ARG A 94 2.58 15.94 -8.35
CA ARG A 94 1.69 16.38 -9.43
C ARG A 94 1.46 15.31 -10.48
N PHE A 95 2.52 14.57 -10.86
CA PHE A 95 2.39 13.43 -11.77
C PHE A 95 1.41 12.38 -11.24
N TRP A 96 1.55 11.98 -9.98
CA TRP A 96 0.65 10.99 -9.37
C TRP A 96 -0.76 11.54 -9.19
N ALA A 97 -0.91 12.82 -8.79
CA ALA A 97 -2.21 13.45 -8.67
C ALA A 97 -2.96 13.48 -10.02
N GLY A 98 -2.25 13.87 -11.09
CA GLY A 98 -2.81 13.85 -12.45
C GLY A 98 -3.16 12.45 -12.92
N PHE A 99 -2.28 11.47 -12.69
CA PHE A 99 -2.52 10.06 -13.04
C PHE A 99 -3.78 9.48 -12.37
N PHE A 100 -4.06 9.92 -11.15
CA PHE A 100 -5.21 9.47 -10.37
C PHE A 100 -6.45 10.38 -10.48
N GLY A 101 -6.40 11.41 -11.32
CA GLY A 101 -7.51 12.33 -11.52
C GLY A 101 -7.76 13.32 -10.38
N ALA A 102 -6.78 13.50 -9.47
CA ALA A 102 -6.88 14.48 -8.39
C ALA A 102 -6.35 15.85 -8.81
N GLY A 103 -6.99 16.92 -8.33
CA GLY A 103 -6.56 18.29 -8.56
C GLY A 103 -5.26 18.64 -7.83
N ASN A 104 -4.67 19.80 -8.19
CA ASN A 104 -3.41 20.26 -7.60
C ASN A 104 -3.52 20.81 -6.17
N ALA A 105 -4.72 21.04 -5.67
CA ALA A 105 -4.96 21.76 -4.41
C ALA A 105 -4.37 21.06 -3.17
N GLU A 106 -4.25 19.74 -3.17
CA GLU A 106 -3.78 18.98 -2.00
C GLU A 106 -2.27 18.71 -1.97
N ILE A 107 -1.53 19.06 -3.04
CA ILE A 107 -0.09 18.77 -3.15
C ILE A 107 0.74 19.52 -2.10
N GLY A 108 0.47 20.81 -1.91
CA GLY A 108 1.19 21.62 -0.92
C GLY A 108 1.02 21.07 0.50
N GLU A 109 -0.21 20.74 0.88
CA GLU A 109 -0.51 20.13 2.18
C GLU A 109 0.14 18.77 2.36
N ALA A 110 0.18 17.95 1.31
CA ALA A 110 0.83 16.65 1.35
C ALA A 110 2.36 16.78 1.53
N LEU A 111 2.98 17.78 0.91
CA LEU A 111 4.41 18.09 1.10
C LEU A 111 4.71 18.57 2.52
N VAL A 112 3.90 19.47 3.06
CA VAL A 112 4.03 19.95 4.47
C VAL A 112 3.89 18.77 5.43
N ALA A 113 2.87 17.92 5.26
CA ALA A 113 2.67 16.76 6.11
C ALA A 113 3.82 15.74 6.04
N ALA A 114 4.49 15.64 4.88
CA ALA A 114 5.67 14.80 4.71
C ALA A 114 6.97 15.46 5.20
N GLY A 115 6.95 16.77 5.55
CA GLY A 115 8.13 17.56 5.88
C GLY A 115 9.08 17.66 4.68
N LEU A 116 8.54 17.93 3.50
CA LEU A 116 9.24 18.05 2.22
C LEU A 116 8.90 19.35 1.47
N ASP A 117 8.16 20.26 2.08
CA ASP A 117 7.71 21.51 1.51
C ASP A 117 8.87 22.41 1.06
N THR A 118 9.93 22.50 1.87
CA THR A 118 11.15 23.25 1.54
C THR A 118 11.99 22.61 0.43
N LEU A 119 11.69 21.37 0.05
CA LEU A 119 12.40 20.62 -0.98
C LEU A 119 11.56 20.46 -2.26
N ALA A 120 10.44 21.19 -2.38
CA ALA A 120 9.47 21.01 -3.45
C ALA A 120 10.08 21.09 -4.87
N ASP A 121 11.06 21.96 -5.06
CA ASP A 121 11.72 22.19 -6.36
C ASP A 121 12.99 21.35 -6.55
N LEU A 122 13.42 20.60 -5.52
CA LEU A 122 14.62 19.75 -5.60
C LEU A 122 14.33 18.51 -6.42
N PRO A 123 15.18 18.11 -7.41
CA PRO A 123 15.05 16.84 -8.09
C PRO A 123 15.09 15.65 -7.12
N ALA A 124 14.20 14.68 -7.32
CA ALA A 124 14.09 13.52 -6.42
C ALA A 124 15.36 12.65 -6.37
N ALA A 125 16.25 12.80 -7.36
CA ALA A 125 17.57 12.14 -7.36
C ALA A 125 18.44 12.52 -6.15
N TYR A 126 18.28 13.74 -5.63
CA TYR A 126 19.08 14.25 -4.51
C TYR A 126 18.49 13.92 -3.12
N LEU A 127 17.32 13.31 -3.07
CA LEU A 127 16.70 12.92 -1.82
C LEU A 127 17.43 11.73 -1.18
N SER A 128 17.54 11.73 0.14
CA SER A 128 17.92 10.55 0.92
C SER A 128 16.87 9.43 0.77
N ALA A 129 17.20 8.20 1.13
CA ALA A 129 16.26 7.08 1.10
C ALA A 129 14.99 7.36 1.96
N GLY A 130 15.17 7.91 3.16
CA GLY A 130 14.05 8.30 4.02
C GLY A 130 13.20 9.43 3.44
N GLN A 131 13.81 10.41 2.77
CA GLN A 131 13.07 11.48 2.08
C GLN A 131 12.28 10.93 0.87
N ARG A 132 12.88 10.02 0.08
CA ARG A 132 12.16 9.34 -1.01
C ARG A 132 10.96 8.56 -0.47
N ARG A 133 11.14 7.81 0.63
CA ARG A 133 10.04 7.06 1.25
C ARG A 133 8.93 8.00 1.74
N ARG A 134 9.27 9.13 2.36
CA ARG A 134 8.28 10.14 2.78
C ARG A 134 7.54 10.75 1.59
N LEU A 135 8.22 11.01 0.47
CA LEU A 135 7.59 11.48 -0.76
C LEU A 135 6.62 10.44 -1.34
N SER A 136 7.00 9.18 -1.33
CA SER A 136 6.14 8.07 -1.74
C SER A 136 4.88 7.97 -0.87
N ILE A 137 5.01 8.17 0.45
CA ILE A 137 3.88 8.20 1.40
C ILE A 137 3.00 9.43 1.19
N ALA A 138 3.57 10.58 0.82
CA ALA A 138 2.82 11.81 0.58
C ALA A 138 1.71 11.65 -0.48
N ARG A 139 1.87 10.68 -1.42
CA ARG A 139 0.83 10.34 -2.42
C ARG A 139 -0.48 9.90 -1.77
N LEU A 140 -0.41 9.19 -0.64
CA LEU A 140 -1.59 8.70 0.08
C LEU A 140 -2.47 9.85 0.57
N ARG A 141 -1.86 11.01 0.88
CA ARG A 141 -2.56 12.22 1.27
C ARG A 141 -2.99 13.06 0.08
N ALA A 142 -2.12 13.19 -0.93
CA ALA A 142 -2.36 14.01 -2.11
C ALA A 142 -3.57 13.53 -2.93
N VAL A 143 -3.87 12.23 -2.89
CA VAL A 143 -4.98 11.62 -3.62
C VAL A 143 -5.77 10.72 -2.69
N LYS A 144 -7.07 10.95 -2.58
CA LYS A 144 -7.95 10.13 -1.74
C LYS A 144 -8.34 8.85 -2.48
N ARG A 145 -8.00 7.70 -1.92
CA ARG A 145 -8.42 6.38 -2.37
C ARG A 145 -8.81 5.53 -1.17
N PRO A 146 -9.93 4.79 -1.24
CA PRO A 146 -10.47 4.09 -0.08
C PRO A 146 -9.63 2.91 0.39
N ILE A 147 -8.79 2.33 -0.46
CA ILE A 147 -7.99 1.14 -0.16
C ILE A 147 -6.51 1.50 -0.15
N TRP A 148 -5.81 1.19 0.95
CA TRP A 148 -4.36 1.32 1.02
C TRP A 148 -3.69 -0.04 1.12
N LEU A 149 -2.80 -0.32 0.19
CA LEU A 149 -1.99 -1.53 0.08
C LEU A 149 -0.54 -1.14 0.33
N LEU A 150 -0.01 -1.46 1.51
CA LEU A 150 1.26 -0.96 2.00
C LEU A 150 2.27 -2.10 2.16
N ASP A 151 3.34 -2.08 1.38
CA ASP A 151 4.40 -3.09 1.43
C ASP A 151 5.62 -2.53 2.18
N GLU A 152 5.89 -3.06 3.38
CA GLU A 152 6.92 -2.59 4.31
C GLU A 152 6.91 -1.06 4.49
N PRO A 153 5.78 -0.45 4.89
CA PRO A 153 5.61 1.00 4.84
C PRO A 153 6.56 1.77 5.76
N THR A 154 7.04 1.15 6.83
CA THR A 154 7.93 1.76 7.83
C THR A 154 9.41 1.58 7.54
N SER A 155 9.77 0.79 6.51
CA SER A 155 11.18 0.61 6.13
C SER A 155 11.83 1.95 5.79
N THR A 156 13.05 2.16 6.23
CA THR A 156 13.85 3.37 6.03
C THR A 156 13.32 4.66 6.70
N LEU A 157 12.22 4.60 7.45
CA LEU A 157 11.67 5.73 8.17
C LEU A 157 12.27 5.85 9.58
N ASP A 158 12.62 7.07 9.97
CA ASP A 158 12.92 7.39 11.36
C ASP A 158 11.66 7.36 12.24
N ALA A 159 11.85 7.38 13.57
CA ALA A 159 10.74 7.30 14.52
C ALA A 159 9.70 8.44 14.35
N ALA A 160 10.12 9.63 13.93
CA ALA A 160 9.21 10.75 13.70
C ALA A 160 8.35 10.51 12.45
N ALA A 161 8.94 10.04 11.36
CA ALA A 161 8.23 9.70 10.14
C ALA A 161 7.28 8.49 10.33
N GLN A 162 7.69 7.50 11.14
CA GLN A 162 6.81 6.38 11.51
C GLN A 162 5.58 6.84 12.29
N ARG A 163 5.73 7.76 13.24
CA ARG A 163 4.59 8.33 13.97
C ARG A 163 3.63 9.07 13.03
N ARG A 164 4.15 9.91 12.12
CA ARG A 164 3.33 10.62 11.11
C ARG A 164 2.58 9.64 10.21
N LEU A 165 3.22 8.56 9.77
CA LEU A 165 2.56 7.52 8.99
C LEU A 165 1.43 6.86 9.79
N THR A 166 1.67 6.54 11.06
CA THR A 166 0.64 5.96 11.94
C THR A 166 -0.57 6.88 12.11
N GLU A 167 -0.33 8.18 12.29
CA GLU A 167 -1.40 9.19 12.37
C GLU A 167 -2.19 9.27 11.06
N LEU A 168 -1.49 9.24 9.92
CA LEU A 168 -2.11 9.23 8.60
C LEU A 168 -2.96 7.98 8.36
N MET A 169 -2.48 6.80 8.79
CA MET A 169 -3.23 5.54 8.73
C MET A 169 -4.49 5.59 9.63
N ARG A 170 -4.38 6.12 10.85
CA ARG A 170 -5.54 6.30 11.75
C ARG A 170 -6.59 7.22 11.13
N ALA A 171 -6.17 8.34 10.58
CA ALA A 171 -7.09 9.28 9.90
C ALA A 171 -7.79 8.63 8.69
N HIS A 172 -7.06 7.82 7.92
CA HIS A 172 -7.62 7.08 6.80
C HIS A 172 -8.70 6.07 7.25
N LEU A 173 -8.43 5.29 8.29
CA LEU A 173 -9.40 4.32 8.85
C LEU A 173 -10.62 5.04 9.45
N ALA A 174 -10.40 6.13 10.20
CA ALA A 174 -11.48 6.94 10.76
C ALA A 174 -12.37 7.57 9.67
N GLY A 175 -11.80 7.87 8.50
CA GLY A 175 -12.52 8.33 7.31
C GLY A 175 -13.25 7.22 6.53
N GLY A 176 -13.29 5.99 7.03
CA GLY A 176 -13.96 4.84 6.39
C GLY A 176 -13.13 4.13 5.32
N GLY A 177 -11.84 4.43 5.21
CA GLY A 177 -10.91 3.66 4.40
C GLY A 177 -10.58 2.29 4.99
N LEU A 178 -9.86 1.45 4.26
CA LEU A 178 -9.32 0.19 4.77
C LEU A 178 -7.84 0.05 4.38
N ILE A 179 -7.09 -0.72 5.16
CA ILE A 179 -5.64 -0.90 4.97
C ILE A 179 -5.29 -2.39 4.96
N LEU A 180 -4.50 -2.81 3.97
CA LEU A 180 -3.74 -4.05 3.99
C LEU A 180 -2.26 -3.71 4.03
N ALA A 181 -1.53 -4.19 5.03
CA ALA A 181 -0.11 -3.89 5.17
C ALA A 181 0.72 -5.16 5.35
N ALA A 182 1.64 -5.39 4.43
CA ALA A 182 2.68 -6.42 4.59
C ALA A 182 3.80 -5.84 5.44
N THR A 183 4.11 -6.47 6.56
CA THR A 183 5.15 -5.97 7.47
C THR A 183 5.73 -7.07 8.34
N HIS A 184 6.98 -6.86 8.76
CA HIS A 184 7.66 -7.68 9.77
C HIS A 184 7.56 -7.07 11.19
N SER A 185 7.11 -5.82 11.30
CA SER A 185 6.97 -5.10 12.56
C SER A 185 5.51 -4.92 12.90
N ALA A 186 5.20 -4.87 14.19
CA ALA A 186 3.84 -4.54 14.64
C ALA A 186 3.43 -3.15 14.12
N ILE A 187 2.22 -3.05 13.58
CA ILE A 187 1.63 -1.78 13.19
C ILE A 187 1.05 -1.14 14.46
N ALA A 188 1.43 0.10 14.75
CA ALA A 188 0.96 0.83 15.93
C ALA A 188 -0.48 1.37 15.74
N LEU A 189 -1.41 0.47 15.40
CA LEU A 189 -2.84 0.71 15.27
C LEU A 189 -3.58 -0.25 16.20
N GLU A 190 -4.75 0.18 16.70
CA GLU A 190 -5.64 -0.68 17.51
C GLU A 190 -6.53 -1.54 16.59
N GLY A 191 -6.90 -2.74 17.06
CA GLY A 191 -7.86 -3.59 16.35
C GLY A 191 -7.36 -4.16 15.01
N VAL A 192 -6.04 -4.22 14.80
CA VAL A 192 -5.47 -4.77 13.56
C VAL A 192 -5.73 -6.28 13.50
N GLN A 193 -6.38 -6.72 12.45
CA GLN A 193 -6.50 -8.15 12.13
C GLN A 193 -5.14 -8.68 11.63
N GLU A 194 -4.86 -9.95 11.83
CA GLU A 194 -3.61 -10.56 11.34
C GLU A 194 -3.90 -11.70 10.39
N LEU A 195 -3.23 -11.67 9.23
CA LEU A 195 -3.17 -12.77 8.27
C LEU A 195 -1.73 -13.27 8.18
N ARG A 196 -1.48 -14.49 8.65
CA ARG A 196 -0.18 -15.12 8.50
C ARG A 196 -0.13 -15.91 7.20
N LEU A 197 0.83 -15.56 6.34
CA LEU A 197 1.15 -16.33 5.14
C LEU A 197 2.23 -17.35 5.48
N ASP A 198 1.88 -18.61 5.39
CA ASP A 198 2.84 -19.70 5.44
C ASP A 198 3.18 -20.16 4.02
N PRO A 199 4.44 -20.50 3.72
CA PRO A 199 4.79 -21.10 2.43
C PRO A 199 3.97 -22.38 2.25
N PRO A 200 3.59 -22.75 1.02
CA PRO A 200 2.88 -24.00 0.78
C PRO A 200 3.71 -25.12 1.41
N ARG A 201 3.07 -25.97 2.19
CA ARG A 201 3.71 -27.18 2.70
C ARG A 201 4.20 -27.93 1.49
N GLY A 202 5.52 -28.09 1.39
CA GLY A 202 6.16 -28.67 0.23
C GLY A 202 5.42 -29.91 -0.21
N GLY A 203 4.92 -29.91 -1.43
CA GLY A 203 4.65 -31.14 -2.15
C GLY A 203 6.00 -31.82 -2.26
N GLY A 204 6.23 -32.82 -1.44
CA GLY A 204 7.38 -33.68 -1.57
C GLY A 204 7.33 -34.34 -2.93
N GLU A 205 8.50 -34.40 -3.57
CA GLU A 205 8.96 -35.25 -4.67
C GLU A 205 8.18 -35.17 -5.99
#